data_73af928c63267f34621c8037d62184c6
#
_entry.id   73af928c63267f34621c8037d62184c6
#
_cell.length_a   1.000
_cell.length_b   1.000
_cell.length_c   1.000
_cell.angle_alpha   90.00
_cell.angle_beta   90.00
_cell.angle_gamma   90.00
#
_symmetry.space_group_name_H-M   'P 1'
#
loop_
_entity.id
_entity.type
_entity.pdbx_description
1 polymer ?
#
loop_
_entity_poly.entity_id
_entity_poly.type
_entity_poly.pdbx_seq_one_letter_code
_entity_poly.pdbx_strand_id
1 'polypeptide(L)'
;EATNAAGYDMAGVVRRIVNGGKTPTDAADAAFDVVIVGAGAAGIAVASSLKSRRPGLDIAIIDPAGTHYYQPGWTMVGGGIFDAETTAKTMGSLIPKSVHWLKSAVAAFEPGKNAVILDGCRVVRYNRLIVAPGLKLDWDAIEGLPETLGRNGVTSNYRYDLAPYTWKLVKGMTSGKAIFTQPPMPIKCAGAPQKALYLSADHWYRSGALRDIDIEFCNAGGVLFGVKDYVPALERYIEKYNAKLSFAHNLVRIDGSARLAWFERTNADGTKETVEKNFDMIHVVPPQTAPDFIRVSPLADGAGWVDVDQTTLRHQSFENIWSLGDVMNAP
;
A
#
# COMPACT_ATOMS: atom_id res chain seq x y z
N GLU A 1 20.78 -3.27 10.45
CA GLU A 1 20.39 -1.85 10.36
C GLU A 1 19.23 -1.76 9.37
N ALA A 2 18.00 -1.72 9.91
CA ALA A 2 16.80 -1.63 9.09
C ALA A 2 16.52 -0.15 8.80
N THR A 3 16.92 0.33 7.64
CA THR A 3 16.44 1.59 7.06
C THR A 3 15.13 1.32 6.31
N ASN A 4 14.08 2.11 6.59
CA ASN A 4 12.88 2.08 5.76
C ASN A 4 13.17 2.73 4.39
N ALA A 5 12.23 2.62 3.43
CA ALA A 5 12.37 3.17 2.08
C ALA A 5 12.67 4.68 1.99
N ALA A 6 12.72 5.39 3.12
CA ALA A 6 13.11 6.79 3.26
C ALA A 6 14.47 7.00 3.94
N GLY A 7 15.22 5.92 4.27
CA GLY A 7 16.57 6.02 4.84
C GLY A 7 16.63 6.38 6.33
N TYR A 8 15.55 6.21 7.10
CA TYR A 8 15.51 6.56 8.51
C TYR A 8 15.97 5.41 9.42
N ASP A 9 16.89 5.69 10.34
CA ASP A 9 17.32 4.77 11.43
C ASP A 9 16.26 4.70 12.53
N MET A 10 15.22 3.90 12.30
CA MET A 10 14.14 3.69 13.28
C MET A 10 14.63 2.96 14.54
N ALA A 11 15.61 2.06 14.43
CA ALA A 11 16.16 1.33 15.58
C ALA A 11 16.93 2.26 16.52
N GLY A 12 17.63 3.26 15.99
CA GLY A 12 18.34 4.28 16.77
C GLY A 12 17.38 5.20 17.51
N VAL A 13 16.25 5.57 16.90
CA VAL A 13 15.21 6.40 17.51
C VAL A 13 14.53 5.66 18.66
N VAL A 14 14.10 4.41 18.45
CA VAL A 14 13.46 3.58 19.48
C VAL A 14 14.43 3.31 20.65
N ARG A 15 15.71 3.00 20.39
CA ARG A 15 16.71 2.82 21.46
C ARG A 15 16.92 4.08 22.31
N ARG A 16 16.89 5.28 21.71
CA ARG A 16 17.04 6.55 22.48
C ARG A 16 15.82 6.82 23.36
N ILE A 17 14.61 6.52 22.88
CA ILE A 17 13.38 6.68 23.66
C ILE A 17 13.34 5.70 24.83
N VAL A 18 13.70 4.43 24.61
CA VAL A 18 13.66 3.36 25.62
C VAL A 18 14.78 3.52 26.67
N ASN A 19 15.95 4.04 26.28
CA ASN A 19 17.11 4.16 27.18
C ASN A 19 17.17 5.51 27.96
N GLY A 20 16.09 6.30 28.00
CA GLY A 20 16.00 7.49 28.86
C GLY A 20 16.98 8.60 28.49
N GLY A 21 17.41 8.69 27.22
CA GLY A 21 18.21 9.81 26.73
C GLY A 21 17.44 11.13 26.96
N LYS A 22 18.08 12.13 27.61
CA LYS A 22 17.48 13.46 27.79
C LYS A 22 17.07 14.00 26.43
N THR A 23 15.76 14.24 26.23
CA THR A 23 15.22 14.98 25.08
C THR A 23 15.86 16.37 25.04
N PRO A 24 16.31 16.90 23.89
CA PRO A 24 16.72 18.30 23.80
C PRO A 24 15.52 19.18 24.15
N THR A 25 15.70 20.01 25.21
CA THR A 25 14.65 20.84 25.79
C THR A 25 14.40 22.17 25.07
N ASP A 26 14.90 22.37 23.85
CA ASP A 26 14.95 23.68 23.19
C ASP A 26 14.01 23.87 21.98
N ALA A 27 13.15 22.91 21.64
CA ALA A 27 12.04 23.15 20.71
C ALA A 27 10.73 23.18 21.51
N ALA A 28 10.12 24.35 21.68
CA ALA A 28 8.83 24.50 22.34
C ALA A 28 7.83 23.46 21.75
N ASP A 29 7.21 22.69 22.65
CA ASP A 29 6.18 21.71 22.27
C ASP A 29 5.09 22.44 21.47
N ALA A 30 4.91 22.08 20.21
CA ALA A 30 3.80 22.61 19.43
C ALA A 30 2.50 21.90 19.83
N ALA A 31 1.42 22.64 20.03
CA ALA A 31 0.11 22.09 20.39
C ALA A 31 -0.96 22.53 19.36
N PHE A 32 -1.82 21.60 18.96
CA PHE A 32 -2.87 21.83 17.96
C PHE A 32 -4.21 21.27 18.43
N ASP A 33 -5.31 21.83 17.94
CA ASP A 33 -6.64 21.26 18.17
C ASP A 33 -6.75 19.86 17.56
N VAL A 34 -6.22 19.70 16.36
CA VAL A 34 -6.20 18.41 15.64
C VAL A 34 -4.82 18.18 15.03
N VAL A 35 -4.25 17.01 15.30
CA VAL A 35 -3.08 16.50 14.60
C VAL A 35 -3.51 15.36 13.68
N ILE A 36 -3.06 15.40 12.42
CA ILE A 36 -3.31 14.37 11.41
C ILE A 36 -1.98 13.76 11.01
N VAL A 37 -1.82 12.46 11.19
CA VAL A 37 -0.64 11.71 10.75
C VAL A 37 -0.91 11.09 9.39
N GLY A 38 -0.13 11.51 8.40
CA GLY A 38 -0.26 11.12 6.99
C GLY A 38 -1.02 12.14 6.14
N ALA A 39 -0.36 12.67 5.10
CA ALA A 39 -0.94 13.56 4.10
C ALA A 39 -1.32 12.80 2.80
N GLY A 40 -1.73 11.54 2.94
CA GLY A 40 -2.36 10.78 1.86
C GLY A 40 -3.79 11.28 1.58
N ALA A 41 -4.52 10.56 0.72
CA ALA A 41 -5.89 10.92 0.34
C ALA A 41 -6.80 11.10 1.57
N ALA A 42 -6.71 10.18 2.55
CA ALA A 42 -7.52 10.22 3.76
C ALA A 42 -7.21 11.46 4.63
N GLY A 43 -5.92 11.71 4.93
CA GLY A 43 -5.53 12.84 5.78
C GLY A 43 -5.86 14.20 5.18
N ILE A 44 -5.60 14.41 3.88
CA ILE A 44 -5.94 15.66 3.18
C ILE A 44 -7.48 15.86 3.14
N ALA A 45 -8.24 14.79 2.86
CA ALA A 45 -9.70 14.86 2.81
C ALA A 45 -10.30 15.27 4.17
N VAL A 46 -9.77 14.69 5.28
CA VAL A 46 -10.20 15.06 6.63
C VAL A 46 -9.80 16.51 6.96
N ALA A 47 -8.55 16.90 6.69
CA ALA A 47 -8.08 18.26 6.91
C ALA A 47 -9.00 19.28 6.18
N SER A 48 -9.29 19.02 4.91
CA SER A 48 -10.18 19.86 4.08
C SER A 48 -11.60 19.91 4.64
N SER A 49 -12.16 18.76 5.01
CA SER A 49 -13.51 18.66 5.58
C SER A 49 -13.63 19.39 6.92
N LEU A 50 -12.65 19.24 7.81
CA LEU A 50 -12.61 19.92 9.11
C LEU A 50 -12.51 21.44 8.93
N LYS A 51 -11.62 21.92 8.06
CA LYS A 51 -11.47 23.36 7.80
C LYS A 51 -12.71 23.97 7.17
N SER A 52 -13.41 23.25 6.29
CA SER A 52 -14.67 23.71 5.71
C SER A 52 -15.77 23.86 6.76
N ARG A 53 -15.88 22.93 7.70
CA ARG A 53 -16.93 22.91 8.73
C ARG A 53 -16.59 23.76 9.96
N ARG A 54 -15.33 23.86 10.30
CA ARG A 54 -14.80 24.57 11.47
C ARG A 54 -13.52 25.32 11.10
N PRO A 55 -13.61 26.49 10.42
CA PRO A 55 -12.47 27.26 9.93
C PRO A 55 -11.46 27.67 11.01
N GLY A 56 -11.96 27.87 12.25
CA GLY A 56 -11.15 28.30 13.40
C GLY A 56 -10.28 27.20 14.03
N LEU A 57 -10.44 25.90 13.65
CA LEU A 57 -9.58 24.85 14.20
C LEU A 57 -8.13 25.05 13.80
N ASP A 58 -7.22 24.89 14.77
CA ASP A 58 -5.79 24.82 14.54
C ASP A 58 -5.41 23.37 14.22
N ILE A 59 -5.00 23.12 12.96
CA ILE A 59 -4.77 21.76 12.45
C ILE A 59 -3.34 21.65 11.94
N ALA A 60 -2.61 20.61 12.42
CA ALA A 60 -1.36 20.17 11.83
C ALA A 60 -1.54 18.85 11.09
N ILE A 61 -0.90 18.73 9.92
CA ILE A 61 -0.73 17.48 9.19
C ILE A 61 0.75 17.11 9.13
N ILE A 62 1.08 15.87 9.47
CA ILE A 62 2.45 15.37 9.57
C ILE A 62 2.69 14.37 8.45
N ASP A 63 3.62 14.67 7.56
CA ASP A 63 4.03 13.75 6.48
C ASP A 63 5.41 14.18 5.94
N PRO A 64 6.39 13.27 5.83
CA PRO A 64 7.71 13.57 5.30
C PRO A 64 7.73 13.73 3.77
N ALA A 65 6.73 13.19 3.04
CA ALA A 65 6.73 13.12 1.59
C ALA A 65 6.52 14.50 0.96
N GLY A 66 7.36 14.83 -0.03
CA GLY A 66 7.20 16.04 -0.83
C GLY A 66 6.23 15.90 -2.00
N THR A 67 5.88 14.67 -2.36
CA THR A 67 5.02 14.33 -3.51
C THR A 67 3.84 13.48 -3.05
N HIS A 68 2.66 13.86 -3.50
CA HIS A 68 1.44 13.07 -3.36
C HIS A 68 1.19 12.31 -4.65
N TYR A 69 0.85 11.03 -4.52
CA TYR A 69 0.53 10.17 -5.65
C TYR A 69 -0.93 9.74 -5.64
N TYR A 70 -1.60 9.90 -6.77
CA TYR A 70 -2.91 9.30 -7.02
C TYR A 70 -2.71 7.83 -7.39
N GLN A 71 -2.51 6.98 -6.39
CA GLN A 71 -2.15 5.57 -6.55
C GLN A 71 -3.15 4.77 -7.41
N PRO A 72 -4.49 4.98 -7.35
CA PRO A 72 -5.42 4.26 -8.24
C PRO A 72 -5.14 4.48 -9.73
N GLY A 73 -4.55 5.61 -10.09
CA GLY A 73 -4.14 5.93 -11.46
C GLY A 73 -3.00 5.04 -11.99
N TRP A 74 -2.19 4.45 -11.12
CA TRP A 74 -1.06 3.62 -11.56
C TRP A 74 -1.50 2.36 -12.31
N THR A 75 -2.67 1.80 -12.00
CA THR A 75 -3.26 0.72 -12.79
C THR A 75 -3.55 1.19 -14.22
N MET A 76 -4.00 2.43 -14.40
CA MET A 76 -4.24 3.02 -15.72
C MET A 76 -2.92 3.34 -16.45
N VAL A 77 -1.86 3.70 -15.71
CA VAL A 77 -0.50 3.86 -16.28
C VAL A 77 0.01 2.51 -16.78
N GLY A 78 -0.09 1.45 -15.97
CA GLY A 78 0.30 0.09 -16.35
C GLY A 78 -0.52 -0.48 -17.50
N GLY A 79 -1.72 0.05 -17.75
CA GLY A 79 -2.56 -0.26 -18.91
C GLY A 79 -2.35 0.67 -20.11
N GLY A 80 -1.42 1.64 -20.03
CA GLY A 80 -1.12 2.57 -21.12
C GLY A 80 -2.17 3.64 -21.39
N ILE A 81 -3.03 3.95 -20.39
CA ILE A 81 -4.14 4.91 -20.52
C ILE A 81 -3.77 6.27 -19.93
N PHE A 82 -2.98 6.29 -18.85
CA PHE A 82 -2.49 7.52 -18.22
C PHE A 82 -0.98 7.63 -18.35
N ASP A 83 -0.49 8.86 -18.47
CA ASP A 83 0.91 9.16 -18.25
C ASP A 83 1.20 9.23 -16.74
N ALA A 84 2.33 8.67 -16.31
CA ALA A 84 2.68 8.55 -14.89
C ALA A 84 2.69 9.91 -14.17
N GLU A 85 3.22 10.94 -14.82
CA GLU A 85 3.36 12.31 -14.29
C GLU A 85 2.00 12.92 -13.92
N THR A 86 0.92 12.54 -14.61
CA THR A 86 -0.44 13.02 -14.31
C THR A 86 -0.96 12.54 -12.96
N THR A 87 -0.37 11.46 -12.43
CA THR A 87 -0.72 10.85 -11.14
C THR A 87 0.09 11.39 -9.96
N ALA A 88 1.04 12.32 -10.20
CA ALA A 88 1.90 12.90 -9.17
C ALA A 88 1.65 14.42 -9.05
N LYS A 89 1.61 14.91 -7.81
CA LYS A 89 1.51 16.35 -7.50
C LYS A 89 2.39 16.69 -6.30
N THR A 90 2.85 17.94 -6.22
CA THR A 90 3.56 18.39 -5.02
C THR A 90 2.61 18.36 -3.81
N MET A 91 3.05 17.77 -2.69
CA MET A 91 2.25 17.64 -1.47
C MET A 91 1.71 18.99 -1.00
N GLY A 92 2.55 20.02 -0.99
CA GLY A 92 2.16 21.36 -0.55
C GLY A 92 1.05 22.02 -1.39
N SER A 93 0.84 21.58 -2.64
CA SER A 93 -0.24 22.10 -3.49
C SER A 93 -1.62 21.53 -3.12
N LEU A 94 -1.66 20.43 -2.35
CA LEU A 94 -2.89 19.71 -2.00
C LEU A 94 -3.31 19.92 -0.54
N ILE A 95 -2.35 20.20 0.35
CA ILE A 95 -2.65 20.53 1.74
C ILE A 95 -3.36 21.90 1.79
N PRO A 96 -4.52 22.04 2.48
CA PRO A 96 -5.20 23.31 2.60
C PRO A 96 -4.29 24.39 3.20
N LYS A 97 -4.28 25.59 2.64
CA LYS A 97 -3.37 26.70 3.04
C LYS A 97 -3.47 27.08 4.53
N SER A 98 -4.59 26.80 5.17
CA SER A 98 -4.84 27.06 6.59
C SER A 98 -4.49 25.88 7.50
N VAL A 99 -3.77 24.87 7.01
CA VAL A 99 -3.30 23.70 7.75
C VAL A 99 -1.78 23.75 7.82
N HIS A 100 -1.23 23.54 8.99
CA HIS A 100 0.21 23.49 9.21
C HIS A 100 0.77 22.16 8.72
N TRP A 101 1.60 22.19 7.69
CA TRP A 101 2.31 21.01 7.24
C TRP A 101 3.64 20.85 7.97
N LEU A 102 3.72 19.85 8.85
CA LEU A 102 4.95 19.44 9.51
C LEU A 102 5.63 18.36 8.65
N LYS A 103 6.61 18.78 7.85
CA LYS A 103 7.36 17.89 6.95
C LYS A 103 8.37 17.06 7.74
N SER A 104 7.90 16.04 8.44
CA SER A 104 8.68 15.15 9.30
C SER A 104 8.00 13.79 9.37
N ALA A 105 8.75 12.73 9.69
CA ALA A 105 8.17 11.43 9.98
C ALA A 105 7.75 11.33 11.45
N VAL A 106 6.76 10.48 11.74
CA VAL A 106 6.37 10.09 13.09
C VAL A 106 7.25 8.94 13.54
N ALA A 107 7.86 9.08 14.71
CA ALA A 107 8.68 8.06 15.35
C ALA A 107 7.90 7.23 16.38
N ALA A 108 6.99 7.86 17.15
CA ALA A 108 6.23 7.19 18.20
C ALA A 108 4.95 7.95 18.58
N PHE A 109 4.07 7.26 19.31
CA PHE A 109 2.86 7.81 19.90
C PHE A 109 2.90 7.69 21.42
N GLU A 110 2.51 8.75 22.12
CA GLU A 110 2.28 8.76 23.57
C GLU A 110 0.82 9.18 23.87
N PRO A 111 -0.16 8.27 23.66
CA PRO A 111 -1.59 8.62 23.79
C PRO A 111 -1.97 9.15 25.17
N GLY A 112 -1.38 8.60 26.24
CA GLY A 112 -1.61 9.04 27.62
C GLY A 112 -1.16 10.48 27.91
N LYS A 113 -0.32 11.05 27.03
CA LYS A 113 0.13 12.46 27.10
C LYS A 113 -0.45 13.32 25.98
N ASN A 114 -1.33 12.77 25.14
CA ASN A 114 -1.84 13.41 23.93
C ASN A 114 -0.72 13.94 23.03
N ALA A 115 0.29 13.11 22.77
CA ALA A 115 1.49 13.52 22.06
C ALA A 115 1.88 12.54 20.95
N VAL A 116 2.43 13.12 19.88
CA VAL A 116 3.12 12.42 18.77
C VAL A 116 4.58 12.85 18.82
N ILE A 117 5.48 11.88 18.76
CA ILE A 117 6.92 12.11 18.71
C ILE A 117 7.37 12.03 17.25
N LEU A 118 8.00 13.09 16.76
CA LEU A 118 8.55 13.17 15.42
C LEU A 118 10.03 12.76 15.39
N ASP A 119 10.57 12.62 14.21
CA ASP A 119 12.01 12.51 14.00
C ASP A 119 12.74 13.65 14.72
N GLY A 120 13.91 13.33 15.28
CA GLY A 120 14.68 14.31 16.09
C GLY A 120 14.09 14.57 17.47
N CYS A 121 13.17 13.71 17.94
CA CYS A 121 12.56 13.78 19.28
C CYS A 121 11.70 15.04 19.54
N ARG A 122 11.24 15.72 18.50
CA ARG A 122 10.32 16.85 18.62
C ARG A 122 8.92 16.35 19.00
N VAL A 123 8.30 16.97 20.01
CA VAL A 123 6.99 16.61 20.53
C VAL A 123 5.91 17.50 19.92
N VAL A 124 4.83 16.88 19.44
CA VAL A 124 3.63 17.58 18.94
C VAL A 124 2.43 17.11 19.75
N ARG A 125 1.78 18.05 20.45
CA ARG A 125 0.60 17.77 21.29
C ARG A 125 -0.69 18.01 20.54
N TYR A 126 -1.74 17.30 20.92
CA TYR A 126 -3.04 17.40 20.27
C TYR A 126 -4.19 17.35 21.30
N ASN A 127 -5.31 17.98 20.94
CA ASN A 127 -6.59 17.70 21.60
C ASN A 127 -7.24 16.45 20.96
N ARG A 128 -7.09 16.29 19.65
CA ARG A 128 -7.58 15.13 18.86
C ARG A 128 -6.51 14.68 17.88
N LEU A 129 -6.40 13.36 17.73
CA LEU A 129 -5.47 12.73 16.78
C LEU A 129 -6.23 11.97 15.70
N ILE A 130 -5.78 12.11 14.46
CA ILE A 130 -6.26 11.32 13.32
C ILE A 130 -5.05 10.60 12.72
N VAL A 131 -5.13 9.28 12.62
CA VAL A 131 -4.05 8.41 12.15
C VAL A 131 -4.41 7.87 10.77
N ALA A 132 -3.72 8.34 9.72
CA ALA A 132 -4.03 8.01 8.33
C ALA A 132 -2.77 7.87 7.44
N PRO A 133 -1.68 7.20 7.91
CA PRO A 133 -0.43 7.10 7.15
C PRO A 133 -0.49 6.07 5.99
N GLY A 134 -1.61 5.38 5.81
CA GLY A 134 -1.73 4.31 4.83
C GLY A 134 -1.06 3.00 5.27
N LEU A 135 -0.72 2.16 4.31
CA LEU A 135 -0.12 0.85 4.54
C LEU A 135 1.32 0.77 3.97
N LYS A 136 2.01 -0.30 4.34
CA LYS A 136 3.32 -0.70 3.80
C LYS A 136 3.15 -1.90 2.88
N LEU A 137 3.79 -1.83 1.72
CA LEU A 137 3.93 -2.97 0.80
C LEU A 137 5.15 -3.78 1.24
N ASP A 138 4.95 -5.05 1.57
CA ASP A 138 6.00 -5.92 2.08
C ASP A 138 6.67 -6.69 0.94
N TRP A 139 7.56 -5.99 0.21
CA TRP A 139 8.29 -6.59 -0.92
C TRP A 139 9.23 -7.71 -0.46
N ASP A 140 9.77 -7.60 0.74
CA ASP A 140 10.73 -8.55 1.32
C ASP A 140 10.07 -9.88 1.75
N ALA A 141 8.73 -9.89 1.87
CA ALA A 141 7.98 -11.11 2.17
C ALA A 141 8.00 -12.16 1.04
N ILE A 142 8.45 -11.78 -0.15
CA ILE A 142 8.61 -12.68 -1.29
C ILE A 142 10.12 -12.80 -1.57
N GLU A 143 10.68 -13.98 -1.33
CA GLU A 143 12.10 -14.25 -1.52
C GLU A 143 12.55 -13.94 -2.96
N GLY A 144 13.64 -13.18 -3.11
CA GLY A 144 14.23 -12.79 -4.39
C GLY A 144 13.47 -11.69 -5.14
N LEU A 145 12.32 -11.19 -4.63
CA LEU A 145 11.57 -10.15 -5.30
C LEU A 145 12.30 -8.80 -5.31
N PRO A 146 12.88 -8.29 -4.21
CA PRO A 146 13.57 -7.00 -4.21
C PRO A 146 14.69 -6.90 -5.25
N GLU A 147 15.41 -8.00 -5.46
CA GLU A 147 16.57 -8.07 -6.36
C GLU A 147 16.20 -8.02 -7.83
N THR A 148 14.95 -8.34 -8.18
CA THR A 148 14.51 -8.45 -9.58
C THR A 148 13.38 -7.48 -9.95
N LEU A 149 12.75 -6.84 -8.98
CA LEU A 149 11.63 -5.93 -9.22
C LEU A 149 12.02 -4.74 -10.10
N GLY A 150 11.30 -4.56 -11.21
CA GLY A 150 11.60 -3.54 -12.22
C GLY A 150 12.54 -4.01 -13.34
N ARG A 151 12.91 -5.29 -13.37
CA ARG A 151 13.74 -5.91 -14.41
C ARG A 151 13.32 -7.36 -14.67
N ASN A 152 13.88 -8.00 -15.68
CA ASN A 152 13.67 -9.42 -16.00
C ASN A 152 12.19 -9.84 -16.17
N GLY A 153 11.32 -8.91 -16.60
CA GLY A 153 9.89 -9.18 -16.73
C GLY A 153 9.08 -9.07 -15.43
N VAL A 154 9.70 -8.72 -14.28
CA VAL A 154 9.05 -8.61 -12.97
C VAL A 154 8.62 -7.17 -12.70
N THR A 155 7.32 -6.94 -12.53
CA THR A 155 6.74 -5.60 -12.41
C THR A 155 5.59 -5.54 -11.41
N SER A 156 5.09 -4.32 -11.15
CA SER A 156 3.93 -4.06 -10.29
C SER A 156 3.31 -2.70 -10.59
N ASN A 157 1.98 -2.61 -10.53
CA ASN A 157 1.26 -1.34 -10.54
C ASN A 157 1.07 -0.75 -9.12
N TYR A 158 1.67 -1.36 -8.10
CA TYR A 158 1.61 -0.87 -6.72
C TYR A 158 2.78 0.09 -6.38
N ARG A 159 3.58 0.46 -7.39
CA ARG A 159 4.68 1.42 -7.24
C ARG A 159 4.75 2.35 -8.45
N TYR A 160 4.90 3.65 -8.20
CA TYR A 160 4.85 4.71 -9.22
C TYR A 160 5.85 4.49 -10.38
N ASP A 161 7.09 4.16 -10.04
CA ASP A 161 8.17 3.96 -11.00
C ASP A 161 8.07 2.65 -11.80
N LEU A 162 7.28 1.69 -11.30
CA LEU A 162 7.09 0.38 -11.95
C LEU A 162 5.89 0.35 -12.89
N ALA A 163 4.87 1.16 -12.67
CA ALA A 163 3.70 1.18 -13.55
C ALA A 163 4.04 1.48 -15.03
N PRO A 164 4.95 2.43 -15.36
CA PRO A 164 5.43 2.58 -16.73
C PRO A 164 6.17 1.36 -17.28
N TYR A 165 6.90 0.64 -16.41
CA TYR A 165 7.58 -0.60 -16.81
C TYR A 165 6.56 -1.72 -17.09
N THR A 166 5.46 -1.79 -16.32
CA THR A 166 4.35 -2.71 -16.63
C THR A 166 3.84 -2.47 -18.05
N TRP A 167 3.55 -1.20 -18.40
CA TRP A 167 3.09 -0.87 -19.75
C TRP A 167 4.12 -1.20 -20.83
N LYS A 168 5.40 -0.94 -20.56
CA LYS A 168 6.48 -1.33 -21.49
C LYS A 168 6.49 -2.83 -21.77
N LEU A 169 6.33 -3.67 -20.74
CA LEU A 169 6.26 -5.13 -20.88
C LEU A 169 5.02 -5.53 -21.68
N VAL A 170 3.85 -5.04 -21.27
CA VAL A 170 2.56 -5.35 -21.92
C VAL A 170 2.60 -4.99 -23.41
N LYS A 171 3.05 -3.77 -23.73
CA LYS A 171 3.13 -3.28 -25.11
C LYS A 171 4.13 -4.06 -25.97
N GLY A 172 5.23 -4.52 -25.38
CA GLY A 172 6.29 -5.24 -26.08
C GLY A 172 6.05 -6.76 -26.20
N MET A 173 5.09 -7.31 -25.46
CA MET A 173 4.84 -8.75 -25.43
C MET A 173 3.96 -9.19 -26.58
N THR A 174 4.47 -10.09 -27.42
CA THR A 174 3.76 -10.66 -28.58
C THR A 174 3.50 -12.15 -28.45
N SER A 175 4.16 -12.84 -27.52
CA SER A 175 3.98 -14.26 -27.19
C SER A 175 4.57 -14.58 -25.84
N GLY A 176 4.28 -15.76 -25.28
CA GLY A 176 4.84 -16.26 -24.03
C GLY A 176 3.86 -16.26 -22.86
N LYS A 177 4.38 -16.28 -21.62
CA LYS A 177 3.56 -16.42 -20.40
C LYS A 177 3.52 -15.15 -19.58
N ALA A 178 2.30 -14.67 -19.32
CA ALA A 178 2.02 -13.54 -18.45
C ALA A 178 1.31 -14.00 -17.17
N ILE A 179 1.95 -13.83 -16.03
CA ILE A 179 1.39 -14.16 -14.71
C ILE A 179 0.99 -12.88 -13.98
N PHE A 180 -0.19 -12.89 -13.39
CA PHE A 180 -0.68 -11.84 -12.49
C PHE A 180 -0.94 -12.45 -11.12
N THR A 181 -0.50 -11.79 -10.04
CA THR A 181 -0.61 -12.36 -8.69
C THR A 181 -1.49 -11.52 -7.77
N GLN A 182 -2.16 -12.20 -6.83
CA GLN A 182 -2.88 -11.58 -5.72
C GLN A 182 -2.47 -12.26 -4.41
N PRO A 183 -1.96 -11.52 -3.42
CA PRO A 183 -1.54 -12.07 -2.13
C PRO A 183 -2.75 -12.43 -1.27
N PRO A 184 -2.54 -13.06 -0.09
CA PRO A 184 -3.58 -13.20 0.93
C PRO A 184 -4.15 -11.85 1.38
N MET A 185 -5.38 -11.86 1.91
CA MET A 185 -5.95 -10.69 2.57
C MET A 185 -5.19 -10.37 3.89
N PRO A 186 -5.13 -9.11 4.30
CA PRO A 186 -5.73 -7.92 3.68
C PRO A 186 -4.96 -7.40 2.48
N ILE A 187 -5.67 -6.80 1.52
CA ILE A 187 -5.09 -6.18 0.33
C ILE A 187 -5.76 -4.84 0.04
N LYS A 188 -4.97 -3.81 -0.19
CA LYS A 188 -5.44 -2.56 -0.77
C LYS A 188 -5.99 -2.82 -2.17
N CYS A 189 -7.28 -2.50 -2.38
CA CYS A 189 -7.95 -2.65 -3.65
C CYS A 189 -7.85 -4.07 -4.25
N ALA A 190 -8.59 -5.03 -3.68
CA ALA A 190 -8.63 -6.43 -4.17
C ALA A 190 -8.97 -6.59 -5.66
N GLY A 191 -9.52 -5.55 -6.29
CA GLY A 191 -9.75 -5.52 -7.74
C GLY A 191 -8.55 -5.04 -8.58
N ALA A 192 -7.53 -4.43 -7.99
CA ALA A 192 -6.41 -3.86 -8.77
C ALA A 192 -5.54 -4.92 -9.46
N PRO A 193 -5.22 -6.09 -8.86
CA PRO A 193 -4.52 -7.16 -9.55
C PRO A 193 -5.25 -7.63 -10.80
N GLN A 194 -6.57 -7.80 -10.71
CA GLN A 194 -7.42 -8.18 -11.83
C GLN A 194 -7.48 -7.10 -12.92
N LYS A 195 -7.54 -5.81 -12.53
CA LYS A 195 -7.50 -4.72 -13.51
C LYS A 195 -6.21 -4.72 -14.31
N ALA A 196 -5.07 -5.03 -13.69
CA ALA A 196 -3.80 -5.18 -14.40
C ALA A 196 -3.90 -6.29 -15.46
N LEU A 197 -4.49 -7.45 -15.11
CA LEU A 197 -4.73 -8.54 -16.05
C LEU A 197 -5.64 -8.08 -17.19
N TYR A 198 -6.84 -7.55 -16.87
CA TYR A 198 -7.83 -7.22 -17.89
C TYR A 198 -7.36 -6.13 -18.87
N LEU A 199 -6.66 -5.09 -18.37
CA LEU A 199 -6.12 -4.04 -19.23
C LEU A 199 -5.00 -4.57 -20.13
N SER A 200 -4.14 -5.43 -19.62
CA SER A 200 -3.10 -6.09 -20.42
C SER A 200 -3.70 -7.00 -21.48
N ALA A 201 -4.65 -7.87 -21.09
CA ALA A 201 -5.32 -8.79 -21.98
C ALA A 201 -6.14 -8.08 -23.07
N ASP A 202 -6.79 -6.95 -22.75
CA ASP A 202 -7.51 -6.14 -23.75
C ASP A 202 -6.57 -5.54 -24.79
N HIS A 203 -5.38 -5.09 -24.35
CA HIS A 203 -4.34 -4.62 -25.27
C HIS A 203 -3.90 -5.75 -26.21
N TRP A 204 -3.60 -6.94 -25.69
CA TRP A 204 -3.19 -8.09 -26.50
C TRP A 204 -4.30 -8.60 -27.43
N TYR A 205 -5.56 -8.56 -26.95
CA TYR A 205 -6.73 -8.86 -27.78
C TYR A 205 -6.85 -7.91 -28.98
N ARG A 206 -6.74 -6.59 -28.75
CA ARG A 206 -6.84 -5.57 -29.81
C ARG A 206 -5.67 -5.58 -30.77
N SER A 207 -4.47 -5.90 -30.29
CA SER A 207 -3.27 -6.02 -31.14
C SER A 207 -3.17 -7.35 -31.89
N GLY A 208 -4.03 -8.33 -31.57
CA GLY A 208 -4.00 -9.68 -32.16
C GLY A 208 -2.94 -10.60 -31.55
N ALA A 209 -2.19 -10.15 -30.52
CA ALA A 209 -1.16 -10.95 -29.86
C ALA A 209 -1.72 -11.98 -28.87
N LEU A 210 -2.96 -11.81 -28.40
CA LEU A 210 -3.55 -12.64 -27.33
C LEU A 210 -3.48 -14.14 -27.61
N ARG A 211 -3.60 -14.58 -28.86
CA ARG A 211 -3.58 -16.00 -29.24
C ARG A 211 -2.25 -16.71 -28.92
N ASP A 212 -1.16 -15.94 -28.84
CA ASP A 212 0.20 -16.44 -28.63
C ASP A 212 0.70 -16.14 -27.19
N ILE A 213 -0.19 -15.66 -26.30
CA ILE A 213 0.12 -15.31 -24.90
C ILE A 213 -0.75 -16.16 -23.94
N ASP A 214 -0.08 -16.94 -23.11
CA ASP A 214 -0.71 -17.67 -22.02
C ASP A 214 -0.87 -16.74 -20.81
N ILE A 215 -2.10 -16.44 -20.42
CA ILE A 215 -2.40 -15.58 -19.26
C ILE A 215 -2.79 -16.45 -18.07
N GLU A 216 -2.17 -16.23 -16.92
CA GLU A 216 -2.54 -16.90 -15.68
C GLU A 216 -2.71 -15.90 -14.53
N PHE A 217 -3.83 -15.99 -13.80
CA PHE A 217 -4.08 -15.26 -12.56
C PHE A 217 -3.89 -16.19 -11.35
N CYS A 218 -2.82 -16.00 -10.61
CA CYS A 218 -2.52 -16.74 -9.39
C CYS A 218 -3.02 -15.95 -8.18
N ASN A 219 -4.08 -16.44 -7.54
CA ASN A 219 -4.72 -15.80 -6.39
C ASN A 219 -4.52 -16.69 -5.15
N ALA A 220 -3.96 -16.12 -4.08
CA ALA A 220 -3.82 -16.83 -2.80
C ALA A 220 -5.18 -17.14 -2.13
N GLY A 221 -6.22 -16.38 -2.47
CA GLY A 221 -7.60 -16.65 -2.04
C GLY A 221 -8.30 -17.72 -2.87
N GLY A 222 -9.50 -18.11 -2.43
CA GLY A 222 -10.32 -19.16 -3.05
C GLY A 222 -11.41 -18.64 -4.02
N VAL A 223 -11.53 -17.33 -4.23
CA VAL A 223 -12.58 -16.72 -5.05
C VAL A 223 -12.02 -15.59 -5.91
N LEU A 224 -12.63 -15.35 -7.07
CA LEU A 224 -12.17 -14.31 -7.98
C LEU A 224 -12.36 -12.90 -7.38
N PHE A 225 -13.48 -12.66 -6.69
CA PHE A 225 -13.75 -11.38 -6.02
C PHE A 225 -14.68 -11.59 -4.81
N GLY A 226 -14.52 -10.76 -3.76
CA GLY A 226 -15.28 -10.89 -2.52
C GLY A 226 -16.78 -10.54 -2.64
N VAL A 227 -17.16 -9.69 -3.61
CA VAL A 227 -18.56 -9.33 -3.86
C VAL A 227 -19.11 -10.25 -4.94
N LYS A 228 -19.93 -11.20 -4.52
CA LYS A 228 -20.44 -12.30 -5.38
C LYS A 228 -21.19 -11.82 -6.62
N ASP A 229 -21.93 -10.73 -6.51
CA ASP A 229 -22.76 -10.19 -7.62
C ASP A 229 -21.90 -9.73 -8.83
N TYR A 230 -20.64 -9.40 -8.61
CA TYR A 230 -19.73 -8.99 -9.69
C TYR A 230 -18.99 -10.18 -10.34
N VAL A 231 -18.90 -11.33 -9.68
CA VAL A 231 -18.13 -12.49 -10.13
C VAL A 231 -18.54 -12.95 -11.53
N PRO A 232 -19.85 -13.12 -11.87
CA PRO A 232 -20.24 -13.56 -13.20
C PRO A 232 -19.82 -12.61 -14.33
N ALA A 233 -19.76 -11.31 -14.05
CA ALA A 233 -19.27 -10.33 -15.03
C ALA A 233 -17.75 -10.43 -15.22
N LEU A 234 -17.00 -10.66 -14.14
CA LEU A 234 -15.55 -10.83 -14.18
C LEU A 234 -15.15 -12.14 -14.89
N GLU A 235 -15.86 -13.23 -14.61
CA GLU A 235 -15.64 -14.53 -15.26
C GLU A 235 -15.81 -14.46 -16.79
N ARG A 236 -16.80 -13.69 -17.29
CA ARG A 236 -16.93 -13.47 -18.75
C ARG A 236 -15.69 -12.81 -19.37
N TYR A 237 -14.97 -11.98 -18.64
CA TYR A 237 -13.69 -11.41 -19.12
C TYR A 237 -12.55 -12.41 -19.03
N ILE A 238 -12.53 -13.27 -18.02
CA ILE A 238 -11.58 -14.39 -17.92
C ILE A 238 -11.73 -15.32 -19.14
N GLU A 239 -12.97 -15.70 -19.45
CA GLU A 239 -13.29 -16.50 -20.63
C GLU A 239 -12.93 -15.78 -21.94
N LYS A 240 -13.34 -14.51 -22.09
CA LYS A 240 -13.04 -13.69 -23.27
C LYS A 240 -11.56 -13.63 -23.59
N TYR A 241 -10.71 -13.54 -22.55
CA TYR A 241 -9.28 -13.45 -22.72
C TYR A 241 -8.56 -14.80 -22.60
N ASN A 242 -9.30 -15.90 -22.47
CA ASN A 242 -8.76 -17.25 -22.27
C ASN A 242 -7.73 -17.31 -21.14
N ALA A 243 -7.97 -16.56 -20.06
CA ALA A 243 -7.07 -16.51 -18.93
C ALA A 243 -7.33 -17.68 -17.98
N LYS A 244 -6.26 -18.31 -17.49
CA LYS A 244 -6.32 -19.37 -16.49
C LYS A 244 -6.44 -18.77 -15.08
N LEU A 245 -7.34 -19.31 -14.25
CA LEU A 245 -7.45 -19.01 -12.83
C LEU A 245 -6.77 -20.11 -12.01
N SER A 246 -5.87 -19.71 -11.12
CA SER A 246 -5.19 -20.58 -10.16
C SER A 246 -5.42 -20.05 -8.76
N PHE A 247 -6.46 -20.57 -8.08
CA PHE A 247 -6.80 -20.24 -6.70
C PHE A 247 -5.92 -21.00 -5.70
N ALA A 248 -5.86 -20.49 -4.47
CA ALA A 248 -5.03 -21.00 -3.38
C ALA A 248 -3.52 -21.06 -3.75
N HIS A 249 -3.06 -20.15 -4.62
CA HIS A 249 -1.67 -20.06 -5.05
C HIS A 249 -1.08 -18.73 -4.53
N ASN A 250 -0.29 -18.82 -3.47
CA ASN A 250 0.43 -17.69 -2.88
C ASN A 250 1.87 -17.62 -3.40
N LEU A 251 2.25 -16.51 -4.03
CA LEU A 251 3.63 -16.30 -4.47
C LEU A 251 4.54 -16.15 -3.26
N VAL A 252 5.59 -16.99 -3.16
CA VAL A 252 6.51 -16.99 -2.01
C VAL A 252 7.96 -16.73 -2.40
N ARG A 253 8.34 -16.98 -3.67
CA ARG A 253 9.69 -16.79 -4.16
C ARG A 253 9.70 -16.49 -5.66
N ILE A 254 10.69 -15.69 -6.10
CA ILE A 254 10.90 -15.38 -7.51
C ILE A 254 12.43 -15.35 -7.82
N ASP A 255 12.81 -15.93 -8.96
CA ASP A 255 14.10 -15.72 -9.60
C ASP A 255 13.87 -15.07 -10.96
N GLY A 256 14.05 -13.77 -11.03
CA GLY A 256 13.81 -13.03 -12.27
C GLY A 256 14.86 -13.35 -13.35
N SER A 257 16.09 -13.74 -13.00
CA SER A 257 17.11 -14.08 -13.98
C SER A 257 16.81 -15.40 -14.67
N ALA A 258 16.30 -16.37 -13.92
CA ALA A 258 15.81 -17.65 -14.44
C ALA A 258 14.37 -17.55 -14.99
N ARG A 259 13.64 -16.43 -14.73
CA ARG A 259 12.22 -16.26 -15.03
C ARG A 259 11.36 -17.37 -14.42
N LEU A 260 11.61 -17.68 -13.16
CA LEU A 260 10.92 -18.69 -12.37
C LEU A 260 10.25 -18.04 -11.14
N ALA A 261 9.04 -18.51 -10.84
CA ALA A 261 8.27 -18.11 -9.66
C ALA A 261 7.75 -19.35 -8.95
N TRP A 262 7.82 -19.36 -7.61
CA TRP A 262 7.34 -20.46 -6.78
C TRP A 262 6.13 -20.00 -5.96
N PHE A 263 5.09 -20.81 -6.05
CA PHE A 263 3.82 -20.59 -5.35
C PHE A 263 3.61 -21.67 -4.32
N GLU A 264 3.26 -21.29 -3.11
CA GLU A 264 2.69 -22.20 -2.14
C GLU A 264 1.22 -22.43 -2.50
N ARG A 265 0.87 -23.65 -2.92
CA ARG A 265 -0.52 -24.06 -3.16
C ARG A 265 -1.07 -24.76 -1.94
N THR A 266 -2.22 -24.32 -1.45
CA THR A 266 -2.98 -25.01 -0.41
C THR A 266 -4.00 -25.93 -1.06
N ASN A 267 -3.90 -27.23 -0.80
CA ASN A 267 -4.81 -28.26 -1.30
C ASN A 267 -6.13 -28.29 -0.50
N ALA A 268 -7.15 -29.00 -1.00
CA ALA A 268 -8.45 -29.10 -0.35
C ALA A 268 -8.40 -29.77 1.03
N ASP A 269 -7.40 -30.60 1.29
CA ASP A 269 -7.14 -31.25 2.58
C ASP A 269 -6.31 -30.38 3.55
N GLY A 270 -5.97 -29.15 3.14
CA GLY A 270 -5.14 -28.21 3.91
C GLY A 270 -3.63 -28.44 3.79
N THR A 271 -3.18 -29.47 3.09
CA THR A 271 -1.76 -29.66 2.82
C THR A 271 -1.22 -28.61 1.88
N LYS A 272 0.08 -28.30 1.99
CA LYS A 272 0.73 -27.31 1.16
C LYS A 272 1.77 -27.96 0.28
N GLU A 273 1.86 -27.52 -0.96
CA GLU A 273 2.90 -27.92 -1.89
C GLU A 273 3.49 -26.71 -2.60
N THR A 274 4.70 -26.82 -3.07
CA THR A 274 5.37 -25.79 -3.87
C THR A 274 5.15 -26.07 -5.35
N VAL A 275 4.58 -25.10 -6.07
CA VAL A 275 4.37 -25.15 -7.52
C VAL A 275 5.30 -24.15 -8.18
N GLU A 276 6.18 -24.65 -9.06
CA GLU A 276 7.06 -23.80 -9.88
C GLU A 276 6.37 -23.42 -11.18
N LYS A 277 6.51 -22.16 -11.59
CA LYS A 277 6.00 -21.64 -12.87
C LYS A 277 7.05 -20.75 -13.53
N ASN A 278 7.24 -20.95 -14.85
CA ASN A 278 8.03 -20.02 -15.66
C ASN A 278 7.14 -18.86 -16.14
N PHE A 279 7.76 -17.71 -16.41
CA PHE A 279 7.07 -16.52 -16.93
C PHE A 279 7.98 -15.73 -17.89
N ASP A 280 7.38 -14.98 -18.79
CA ASP A 280 8.02 -13.93 -19.57
C ASP A 280 7.72 -12.56 -18.97
N MET A 281 6.53 -12.41 -18.39
CA MET A 281 6.10 -11.28 -17.58
C MET A 281 5.38 -11.76 -16.33
N ILE A 282 5.70 -11.15 -15.17
CA ILE A 282 4.94 -11.35 -13.94
C ILE A 282 4.61 -10.00 -13.29
N HIS A 283 3.32 -9.74 -13.08
CA HIS A 283 2.83 -8.61 -12.32
C HIS A 283 2.62 -9.05 -10.87
N VAL A 284 3.43 -8.54 -9.96
CA VAL A 284 3.44 -8.95 -8.55
C VAL A 284 2.68 -7.92 -7.70
N VAL A 285 1.79 -8.41 -6.86
CA VAL A 285 1.24 -7.66 -5.73
C VAL A 285 1.77 -8.30 -4.45
N PRO A 286 2.60 -7.58 -3.66
CA PRO A 286 3.17 -8.14 -2.43
C PRO A 286 2.13 -8.19 -1.31
N PRO A 287 2.37 -8.96 -0.24
CA PRO A 287 1.65 -8.83 1.01
C PRO A 287 1.68 -7.40 1.54
N GLN A 288 0.68 -7.03 2.34
CA GLN A 288 0.52 -5.67 2.84
C GLN A 288 0.39 -5.67 4.36
N THR A 289 1.03 -4.70 4.99
CA THR A 289 1.05 -4.55 6.45
C THR A 289 0.83 -3.08 6.83
N ALA A 290 0.48 -2.82 8.07
CA ALA A 290 0.56 -1.46 8.58
C ALA A 290 2.03 -1.01 8.64
N PRO A 291 2.32 0.30 8.56
CA PRO A 291 3.67 0.83 8.75
C PRO A 291 4.28 0.39 10.09
N ASP A 292 5.60 0.16 10.11
CA ASP A 292 6.28 -0.42 11.28
C ASP A 292 6.07 0.41 12.56
N PHE A 293 6.08 1.75 12.47
CA PHE A 293 5.84 2.63 13.63
C PHE A 293 4.40 2.54 14.17
N ILE A 294 3.44 2.09 13.38
CA ILE A 294 2.09 1.75 13.82
C ILE A 294 2.09 0.39 14.52
N ARG A 295 2.67 -0.63 13.88
CA ARG A 295 2.67 -2.02 14.39
C ARG A 295 3.25 -2.17 15.79
N VAL A 296 4.24 -1.33 16.13
CA VAL A 296 4.90 -1.35 17.45
C VAL A 296 4.29 -0.33 18.43
N SER A 297 3.23 0.39 18.03
CA SER A 297 2.63 1.45 18.83
C SER A 297 1.49 0.93 19.71
N PRO A 298 1.11 1.68 20.76
CA PRO A 298 -0.07 1.38 21.58
C PRO A 298 -1.39 1.56 20.83
N LEU A 299 -1.37 1.96 19.56
CA LEU A 299 -2.56 2.14 18.71
C LEU A 299 -2.90 0.88 17.91
N ALA A 300 -2.00 -0.12 17.90
CA ALA A 300 -2.16 -1.31 17.07
C ALA A 300 -2.99 -2.38 17.77
N ASP A 301 -3.81 -3.08 16.98
CA ASP A 301 -4.43 -4.35 17.36
C ASP A 301 -3.41 -5.52 17.30
N GLY A 302 -3.88 -6.75 17.57
CA GLY A 302 -3.03 -7.95 17.53
C GLY A 302 -2.48 -8.29 16.14
N ALA A 303 -3.04 -7.75 15.06
CA ALA A 303 -2.56 -7.90 13.68
C ALA A 303 -1.66 -6.75 13.22
N GLY A 304 -1.52 -5.70 14.05
CA GLY A 304 -0.65 -4.56 13.80
C GLY A 304 -1.33 -3.37 13.11
N TRP A 305 -2.66 -3.41 12.88
CA TRP A 305 -3.44 -2.32 12.31
C TRP A 305 -3.97 -1.41 13.42
N VAL A 306 -4.28 -0.14 13.11
CA VAL A 306 -4.89 0.74 14.11
C VAL A 306 -6.25 0.20 14.53
N ASP A 307 -6.41 -0.03 15.83
CA ASP A 307 -7.59 -0.67 16.44
C ASP A 307 -8.75 0.32 16.57
N VAL A 308 -9.75 0.23 15.70
CA VAL A 308 -10.90 1.12 15.68
C VAL A 308 -12.24 0.38 15.78
N ASP A 309 -13.21 1.06 16.33
CA ASP A 309 -14.62 0.72 16.16
C ASP A 309 -15.05 1.03 14.72
N GLN A 310 -15.54 0.02 14.00
CA GLN A 310 -15.84 0.11 12.56
C GLN A 310 -17.00 1.05 12.23
N THR A 311 -17.86 1.39 13.20
CA THR A 311 -19.00 2.29 13.01
C THR A 311 -18.59 3.75 13.15
N THR A 312 -17.71 4.05 14.10
CA THR A 312 -17.32 5.42 14.46
C THR A 312 -15.92 5.80 14.01
N LEU A 313 -15.10 4.82 13.60
CA LEU A 313 -13.67 4.93 13.27
C LEU A 313 -12.83 5.49 14.43
N ARG A 314 -13.38 5.50 15.65
CA ARG A 314 -12.70 5.90 16.87
C ARG A 314 -11.90 4.73 17.42
N HIS A 315 -10.71 5.01 17.93
CA HIS A 315 -9.87 4.02 18.57
C HIS A 315 -10.58 3.36 19.78
N GLN A 316 -10.46 2.03 19.90
CA GLN A 316 -11.16 1.28 20.94
C GLN A 316 -10.79 1.72 22.37
N SER A 317 -9.53 2.09 22.61
CA SER A 317 -9.01 2.43 23.93
C SER A 317 -8.82 3.94 24.18
N PHE A 318 -8.79 4.78 23.11
CA PHE A 318 -8.49 6.21 23.24
C PHE A 318 -9.60 7.07 22.62
N GLU A 319 -10.35 7.78 23.48
CA GLU A 319 -11.56 8.50 23.05
C GLU A 319 -11.32 9.68 22.12
N ASN A 320 -10.11 10.23 22.10
CA ASN A 320 -9.71 11.38 21.28
C ASN A 320 -8.84 11.01 20.09
N ILE A 321 -8.78 9.72 19.72
CA ILE A 321 -8.02 9.21 18.58
C ILE A 321 -8.97 8.54 17.58
N TRP A 322 -8.81 8.83 16.29
CA TRP A 322 -9.50 8.21 15.18
C TRP A 322 -8.50 7.73 14.15
N SER A 323 -8.90 6.76 13.35
CA SER A 323 -8.12 6.33 12.20
C SER A 323 -9.02 6.16 10.97
N LEU A 324 -8.44 6.34 9.78
CA LEU A 324 -9.11 6.11 8.50
C LEU A 324 -8.11 5.85 7.39
N GLY A 325 -8.60 5.27 6.30
CA GLY A 325 -7.76 4.81 5.20
C GLY A 325 -7.14 3.44 5.48
N ASP A 326 -6.11 3.09 4.72
CA ASP A 326 -5.58 1.72 4.63
C ASP A 326 -4.81 1.24 5.89
N VAL A 327 -4.73 2.04 6.95
CA VAL A 327 -3.95 1.71 8.17
C VAL A 327 -4.78 1.08 9.28
N MET A 328 -6.09 1.16 9.21
CA MET A 328 -6.99 0.68 10.26
C MET A 328 -7.50 -0.75 10.01
N ASN A 329 -7.99 -1.40 11.08
CA ASN A 329 -8.55 -2.76 11.03
C ASN A 329 -10.00 -2.85 10.54
N ALA A 330 -10.60 -1.77 10.07
CA ALA A 330 -11.90 -1.81 9.41
C ALA A 330 -11.76 -2.21 7.93
N PRO A 331 -12.62 -3.12 7.41
CA PRO A 331 -12.54 -3.61 6.05
C PRO A 331 -12.94 -2.57 5.00
#